data_9e82976f76fed9ebecc22b06734a5cd4
#
_entry.id   9e82976f76fed9ebecc22b06734a5cd4
#
_cell.length_a   1.000
_cell.length_b   1.000
_cell.length_c   1.000
_cell.angle_alpha   90.00
_cell.angle_beta   90.00
_cell.angle_gamma   90.00
#
_symmetry.space_group_name_H-M   'P 1'
#
loop_
_entity.id
_entity.type
_entity.pdbx_description
1 polymer ?
#
loop_
_entity_poly.entity_id
_entity_poly.type
_entity_poly.pdbx_seq_one_letter_code
_entity_poly.pdbx_strand_id
1 'polypeptide(L)'
;MKKEAEREARTMWEFICTFLKWLVIAGVTGGIGGLVGSAFHLSVNWAATFRAAHPWLLWLLPVGGLLIAAIYRLTKMENKNTNAIIDAIHFGDKVPLLLVPAIYLSTVITHLFGGSAGREGAALQIGGSLGCYVGRLFHVDEKDMRIATLCGMSAVFSALFGTPLTATIFALEVISVGVFYYSALVPCIVASLAALAIANAFGIAPTQFTFAFAAAPKLLLLRVAALAAVCSLMSILFCVTMHGTERLFSSRIPNTWLRIAAGGGIVIVLSLLVGTGDYNGAGMDVITRAIEDGQAAPDAFFWKLLFTAVTIGSGFKGGEVVPTFFIGATLGCVLGGLLGIPTGFAAALGLVCVFCGAVNCPIASVILSIELFGAGQLVYFALACGVAYMLSGYFGLYSSQKILYSKLRTEFINIHAK
;
A
#
# COMPACT_ATOMS: atom_id res chain seq x y z
N MET A 1 -22.22 9.44 -46.93
CA MET A 1 -21.32 8.26 -47.13
C MET A 1 -19.85 8.66 -47.24
N LYS A 2 -19.33 9.32 -48.33
CA LYS A 2 -17.88 9.59 -48.46
C LYS A 2 -17.34 10.49 -47.32
N LYS A 3 -18.01 11.58 -46.98
CA LYS A 3 -17.64 12.48 -45.89
C LYS A 3 -17.76 11.83 -44.48
N GLU A 4 -18.70 10.93 -44.29
CA GLU A 4 -18.85 10.14 -43.06
C GLU A 4 -17.72 9.15 -42.92
N ALA A 5 -17.38 8.40 -43.98
CA ALA A 5 -16.24 7.48 -43.99
C ALA A 5 -14.91 8.20 -43.76
N GLU A 6 -14.70 9.40 -44.32
CA GLU A 6 -13.52 10.23 -44.08
C GLU A 6 -13.45 10.72 -42.58
N ARG A 7 -14.60 11.05 -42.00
CA ARG A 7 -14.70 11.45 -40.60
C ARG A 7 -14.41 10.26 -39.68
N GLU A 8 -14.98 9.10 -39.93
CA GLU A 8 -14.75 7.87 -39.18
C GLU A 8 -13.28 7.43 -39.26
N ALA A 9 -12.67 7.48 -40.43
CA ALA A 9 -11.27 7.14 -40.64
C ALA A 9 -10.34 8.12 -39.86
N ARG A 10 -10.66 9.41 -39.84
CA ARG A 10 -9.91 10.40 -39.06
C ARG A 10 -10.05 10.14 -37.55
N THR A 11 -11.24 9.86 -37.08
CA THR A 11 -11.47 9.52 -35.66
C THR A 11 -10.72 8.26 -35.28
N MET A 12 -10.71 7.22 -36.10
CA MET A 12 -9.96 5.99 -35.87
C MET A 12 -8.45 6.27 -35.79
N TRP A 13 -7.94 7.11 -36.70
CA TRP A 13 -6.52 7.50 -36.65
C TRP A 13 -6.13 8.27 -35.37
N GLU A 14 -6.99 9.17 -34.90
CA GLU A 14 -6.81 9.87 -33.63
C GLU A 14 -6.78 8.90 -32.44
N PHE A 15 -7.63 7.88 -32.41
CA PHE A 15 -7.57 6.82 -31.37
C PHE A 15 -6.26 6.03 -31.42
N ILE A 16 -5.81 5.62 -32.60
CA ILE A 16 -4.55 4.89 -32.76
C ILE A 16 -3.36 5.73 -32.28
N CYS A 17 -3.29 6.98 -32.70
CA CYS A 17 -2.22 7.90 -32.26
C CYS A 17 -2.21 8.11 -30.75
N THR A 18 -3.38 8.32 -30.14
CA THR A 18 -3.51 8.47 -28.67
C THR A 18 -3.10 7.19 -27.94
N PHE A 19 -3.51 6.04 -28.44
CA PHE A 19 -3.11 4.74 -27.87
C PHE A 19 -1.60 4.55 -27.94
N LEU A 20 -0.96 4.79 -29.09
CA LEU A 20 0.49 4.68 -29.23
C LEU A 20 1.25 5.69 -28.36
N LYS A 21 0.76 6.93 -28.25
CA LYS A 21 1.28 7.94 -27.32
C LYS A 21 1.33 7.38 -25.89
N TRP A 22 0.21 6.79 -25.42
CA TRP A 22 0.13 6.25 -24.07
C TRP A 22 0.98 5.00 -23.86
N LEU A 23 1.14 4.15 -24.89
CA LEU A 23 2.05 3.00 -24.81
C LEU A 23 3.50 3.45 -24.58
N VAL A 24 3.95 4.51 -25.28
CA VAL A 24 5.30 5.04 -25.13
C VAL A 24 5.48 5.67 -23.75
N ILE A 25 4.57 6.55 -23.33
CA ILE A 25 4.65 7.22 -22.02
C ILE A 25 4.62 6.20 -20.89
N ALA A 26 3.71 5.22 -20.96
CA ALA A 26 3.58 4.17 -19.96
C ALA A 26 4.82 3.26 -19.92
N GLY A 27 5.37 2.89 -21.10
CA GLY A 27 6.61 2.11 -21.19
C GLY A 27 7.81 2.82 -20.55
N VAL A 28 7.99 4.12 -20.85
CA VAL A 28 9.05 4.93 -20.23
C VAL A 28 8.83 5.08 -18.72
N THR A 29 7.58 5.38 -18.32
CA THR A 29 7.24 5.50 -16.89
C THR A 29 7.46 4.18 -16.15
N GLY A 30 7.06 3.06 -16.77
CA GLY A 30 7.30 1.71 -16.25
C GLY A 30 8.77 1.36 -16.16
N GLY A 31 9.57 1.75 -17.18
CA GLY A 31 11.01 1.58 -17.18
C GLY A 31 11.70 2.32 -16.03
N ILE A 32 11.44 3.61 -15.90
CA ILE A 32 12.03 4.45 -14.82
C ILE A 32 11.50 3.98 -13.46
N GLY A 33 10.17 3.75 -13.35
CA GLY A 33 9.54 3.27 -12.12
C GLY A 33 10.05 1.89 -11.70
N GLY A 34 10.29 0.99 -12.66
CA GLY A 34 10.88 -0.33 -12.43
C GLY A 34 12.32 -0.25 -11.90
N LEU A 35 13.17 0.60 -12.49
CA LEU A 35 14.54 0.81 -12.03
C LEU A 35 14.58 1.37 -10.60
N VAL A 36 13.87 2.47 -10.36
CA VAL A 36 13.84 3.12 -9.04
C VAL A 36 13.16 2.24 -7.99
N GLY A 37 12.05 1.57 -8.36
CA GLY A 37 11.35 0.64 -7.48
C GLY A 37 12.18 -0.57 -7.10
N SER A 38 12.91 -1.18 -8.06
CA SER A 38 13.83 -2.29 -7.80
C SER A 38 14.99 -1.88 -6.89
N ALA A 39 15.61 -0.73 -7.16
CA ALA A 39 16.65 -0.18 -6.29
C ALA A 39 16.13 0.06 -4.86
N PHE A 40 14.92 0.61 -4.74
CA PHE A 40 14.26 0.83 -3.46
C PHE A 40 13.96 -0.48 -2.72
N HIS A 41 13.43 -1.49 -3.42
CA HIS A 41 13.20 -2.82 -2.87
C HIS A 41 14.50 -3.42 -2.29
N LEU A 42 15.57 -3.43 -3.09
CA LEU A 42 16.86 -3.99 -2.67
C LEU A 42 17.45 -3.23 -1.48
N SER A 43 17.35 -1.90 -1.47
CA SER A 43 17.86 -1.06 -0.37
C SER A 43 17.10 -1.30 0.95
N VAL A 44 15.77 -1.42 0.90
CA VAL A 44 14.96 -1.72 2.09
C VAL A 44 15.23 -3.13 2.60
N ASN A 45 15.35 -4.12 1.71
CA ASN A 45 15.68 -5.49 2.10
C ASN A 45 17.09 -5.57 2.69
N TRP A 46 18.08 -4.89 2.09
CA TRP A 46 19.42 -4.78 2.65
C TRP A 46 19.38 -4.16 4.06
N ALA A 47 18.67 -3.06 4.25
CA ALA A 47 18.53 -2.40 5.55
C ALA A 47 17.91 -3.33 6.61
N ALA A 48 16.87 -4.09 6.24
CA ALA A 48 16.21 -5.05 7.12
C ALA A 48 17.14 -6.20 7.50
N THR A 49 17.86 -6.79 6.53
CA THR A 49 18.83 -7.87 6.76
C THR A 49 20.01 -7.39 7.60
N PHE A 50 20.55 -6.20 7.30
CA PHE A 50 21.63 -5.61 8.05
C PHE A 50 21.24 -5.34 9.51
N ARG A 51 20.04 -4.83 9.75
CA ARG A 51 19.48 -4.65 11.08
C ARG A 51 19.32 -5.98 11.83
N ALA A 52 18.84 -7.02 11.16
CA ALA A 52 18.70 -8.35 11.78
C ALA A 52 20.05 -8.90 12.27
N ALA A 53 21.12 -8.65 11.52
CA ALA A 53 22.48 -9.02 11.92
C ALA A 53 23.06 -8.09 13.03
N HIS A 54 22.51 -6.89 13.20
CA HIS A 54 23.00 -5.87 14.13
C HIS A 54 21.87 -5.32 15.01
N PRO A 55 21.34 -6.09 15.99
CA PRO A 55 20.19 -5.68 16.82
C PRO A 55 20.37 -4.37 17.58
N TRP A 56 21.62 -3.98 17.89
CA TRP A 56 21.95 -2.74 18.55
C TRP A 56 21.55 -1.47 17.78
N LEU A 57 21.32 -1.60 16.44
CA LEU A 57 20.85 -0.48 15.61
C LEU A 57 19.50 0.07 16.09
N LEU A 58 18.68 -0.73 16.74
CA LEU A 58 17.41 -0.28 17.29
C LEU A 58 17.59 0.88 18.29
N TRP A 59 18.67 0.90 19.07
CA TRP A 59 18.96 1.97 20.02
C TRP A 59 19.22 3.32 19.34
N LEU A 60 19.59 3.32 18.07
CA LEU A 60 19.79 4.52 17.26
C LEU A 60 18.53 4.97 16.51
N LEU A 61 17.36 4.35 16.74
CA LEU A 61 16.12 4.74 16.09
C LEU A 61 15.77 6.23 16.29
N PRO A 62 15.93 6.85 17.49
CA PRO A 62 15.74 8.28 17.65
C PRO A 62 16.67 9.13 16.77
N VAL A 63 17.93 8.71 16.63
CA VAL A 63 18.91 9.38 15.74
C VAL A 63 18.49 9.24 14.27
N GLY A 64 18.06 8.05 13.85
CA GLY A 64 17.48 7.83 12.53
C GLY A 64 16.29 8.75 12.26
N GLY A 65 15.42 8.94 13.26
CA GLY A 65 14.31 9.90 13.20
C GLY A 65 14.79 11.34 12.97
N LEU A 66 15.82 11.79 13.68
CA LEU A 66 16.40 13.12 13.48
C LEU A 66 16.98 13.29 12.07
N LEU A 67 17.62 12.26 11.51
CA LEU A 67 18.10 12.28 10.13
C LEU A 67 16.93 12.43 9.13
N ILE A 68 15.83 11.72 9.35
CA ILE A 68 14.61 11.84 8.54
C ILE A 68 14.06 13.28 8.60
N ALA A 69 13.94 13.85 9.80
CA ALA A 69 13.51 15.23 9.98
C ALA A 69 14.43 16.23 9.23
N ALA A 70 15.75 16.01 9.29
CA ALA A 70 16.73 16.80 8.54
C ALA A 70 16.53 16.72 7.03
N ILE A 71 16.35 15.50 6.48
CA ILE A 71 16.11 15.27 5.05
C ILE A 71 14.85 16.03 4.59
N TYR A 72 13.75 15.89 5.31
CA TYR A 72 12.49 16.54 4.95
C TYR A 72 12.55 18.07 5.05
N ARG A 73 13.28 18.59 6.03
CA ARG A 73 13.52 20.05 6.16
C ARG A 73 14.40 20.59 5.04
N LEU A 74 15.51 19.91 4.73
CA LEU A 74 16.42 20.31 3.67
C LEU A 74 15.76 20.28 2.28
N THR A 75 14.92 19.27 2.05
CA THR A 75 14.16 19.13 0.78
C THR A 75 12.90 19.99 0.74
N LYS A 76 12.49 20.60 1.85
CA LYS A 76 11.23 21.36 1.98
C LYS A 76 9.98 20.51 1.69
N MET A 77 10.03 19.21 2.07
CA MET A 77 8.94 18.25 1.83
C MET A 77 8.14 17.93 3.11
N GLU A 78 8.26 18.72 4.17
CA GLU A 78 7.71 18.45 5.52
C GLU A 78 6.22 18.06 5.52
N ASN A 79 5.42 18.68 4.64
CA ASN A 79 3.97 18.47 4.54
C ASN A 79 3.58 17.52 3.39
N LYS A 80 4.52 16.80 2.79
CA LYS A 80 4.23 15.87 1.69
C LYS A 80 4.19 14.42 2.20
N ASN A 81 3.05 13.78 1.95
CA ASN A 81 2.77 12.38 2.27
C ASN A 81 1.96 11.74 1.12
N THR A 82 1.45 10.53 1.32
CA THR A 82 0.64 9.85 0.30
C THR A 82 -0.63 10.62 -0.06
N ASN A 83 -1.25 11.30 0.90
CA ASN A 83 -2.42 12.15 0.65
C ASN A 83 -2.11 13.26 -0.36
N ALA A 84 -0.92 13.87 -0.30
CA ALA A 84 -0.52 14.90 -1.26
C ALA A 84 -0.43 14.38 -2.72
N ILE A 85 -0.16 13.08 -2.92
CA ILE A 85 -0.20 12.48 -4.26
C ILE A 85 -1.65 12.30 -4.73
N ILE A 86 -2.54 11.84 -3.84
CA ILE A 86 -3.96 11.68 -4.14
C ILE A 86 -4.58 13.05 -4.46
N ASP A 87 -4.27 14.07 -3.67
CA ASP A 87 -4.72 15.44 -3.92
C ASP A 87 -4.22 15.97 -5.27
N ALA A 88 -2.96 15.69 -5.63
CA ALA A 88 -2.41 16.10 -6.93
C ALA A 88 -3.18 15.47 -8.10
N ILE A 89 -3.66 14.22 -7.96
CA ILE A 89 -4.51 13.59 -8.97
C ILE A 89 -5.90 14.22 -9.02
N HIS A 90 -6.47 14.60 -7.87
CA HIS A 90 -7.79 15.24 -7.82
C HIS A 90 -7.79 16.68 -8.36
N PHE A 91 -6.78 17.47 -7.99
CA PHE A 91 -6.74 18.92 -8.23
C PHE A 91 -5.78 19.34 -9.34
N GLY A 92 -4.94 18.41 -9.84
CA GLY A 92 -3.93 18.73 -10.86
C GLY A 92 -2.67 19.39 -10.28
N ASP A 93 -2.44 19.29 -8.98
CA ASP A 93 -1.28 19.86 -8.30
C ASP A 93 0.03 19.23 -8.76
N LYS A 94 1.11 20.02 -8.74
CA LYS A 94 2.43 19.54 -9.13
C LYS A 94 3.07 18.75 -7.98
N VAL A 95 3.46 17.51 -8.26
CA VAL A 95 4.26 16.71 -7.34
C VAL A 95 5.75 16.99 -7.58
N PRO A 96 6.50 17.44 -6.56
CA PRO A 96 7.93 17.71 -6.70
C PRO A 96 8.75 16.43 -6.86
N LEU A 97 9.70 16.39 -7.80
CA LEU A 97 10.60 15.25 -7.99
C LEU A 97 11.52 15.01 -6.77
N LEU A 98 11.83 16.07 -6.00
CA LEU A 98 12.63 15.98 -4.78
C LEU A 98 11.98 15.12 -3.70
N LEU A 99 10.68 14.84 -3.80
CA LEU A 99 10.01 13.90 -2.90
C LEU A 99 10.55 12.47 -3.07
N VAL A 100 11.01 12.09 -4.27
CA VAL A 100 11.54 10.75 -4.54
C VAL A 100 12.75 10.43 -3.65
N PRO A 101 13.88 11.17 -3.69
CA PRO A 101 15.01 10.88 -2.81
C PRO A 101 14.66 11.08 -1.33
N ALA A 102 13.79 12.03 -0.98
CA ALA A 102 13.40 12.28 0.40
C ALA A 102 12.69 11.06 1.02
N ILE A 103 11.63 10.56 0.39
CA ILE A 103 10.88 9.41 0.91
C ILE A 103 11.68 8.10 0.79
N TYR A 104 12.47 7.93 -0.29
CA TYR A 104 13.33 6.77 -0.49
C TYR A 104 14.31 6.61 0.67
N LEU A 105 15.16 7.62 0.90
CA LEU A 105 16.17 7.58 1.97
C LEU A 105 15.53 7.46 3.35
N SER A 106 14.47 8.21 3.61
CA SER A 106 13.79 8.19 4.90
C SER A 106 13.16 6.83 5.21
N THR A 107 12.59 6.15 4.21
CA THR A 107 12.03 4.80 4.42
C THR A 107 13.14 3.78 4.66
N VAL A 108 14.25 3.86 3.93
CA VAL A 108 15.42 3.00 4.18
C VAL A 108 15.97 3.21 5.60
N ILE A 109 16.08 4.47 6.06
CA ILE A 109 16.50 4.81 7.42
C ILE A 109 15.53 4.22 8.46
N THR A 110 14.20 4.35 8.25
CA THR A 110 13.20 3.76 9.14
C THR A 110 13.39 2.26 9.30
N HIS A 111 13.60 1.53 8.20
CA HIS A 111 13.80 0.07 8.23
C HIS A 111 15.16 -0.31 8.83
N LEU A 112 16.22 0.45 8.54
CA LEU A 112 17.56 0.22 9.06
C LEU A 112 17.60 0.28 10.59
N PHE A 113 16.91 1.25 11.19
CA PHE A 113 16.88 1.43 12.63
C PHE A 113 15.70 0.74 13.32
N GLY A 114 14.86 0.01 12.60
CA GLY A 114 13.81 -0.84 13.17
C GLY A 114 12.48 -0.16 13.47
N GLY A 115 12.17 0.97 12.83
CA GLY A 115 10.83 1.53 12.86
C GLY A 115 9.82 0.58 12.22
N SER A 116 8.64 0.45 12.81
CA SER A 116 7.57 -0.44 12.33
C SER A 116 6.80 0.21 11.20
N ALA A 117 7.12 -0.15 9.97
CA ALA A 117 6.48 0.38 8.77
C ALA A 117 6.63 -0.58 7.60
N GLY A 118 5.76 -0.44 6.60
CA GLY A 118 5.91 -1.01 5.27
C GLY A 118 6.67 -0.08 4.33
N ARG A 119 6.61 -0.36 3.04
CA ARG A 119 7.28 0.41 1.98
C ARG A 119 6.32 0.91 0.89
N GLU A 120 5.06 0.51 0.93
CA GLU A 120 4.07 0.71 -0.13
C GLU A 120 3.60 2.16 -0.24
N GLY A 121 3.34 2.82 0.89
CA GLY A 121 3.02 4.25 0.89
C GLY A 121 4.16 5.09 0.31
N ALA A 122 5.42 4.69 0.58
CA ALA A 122 6.58 5.28 -0.07
C ALA A 122 6.61 4.99 -1.58
N ALA A 123 6.24 3.78 -2.00
CA ALA A 123 6.15 3.41 -3.42
C ALA A 123 5.16 4.28 -4.18
N LEU A 124 3.98 4.54 -3.60
CA LEU A 124 2.97 5.43 -4.20
C LEU A 124 3.50 6.86 -4.36
N GLN A 125 4.24 7.36 -3.37
CA GLN A 125 4.86 8.69 -3.42
C GLN A 125 5.98 8.76 -4.46
N ILE A 126 6.88 7.78 -4.48
CA ILE A 126 7.95 7.66 -5.49
C ILE A 126 7.32 7.58 -6.88
N GLY A 127 6.40 6.65 -7.07
CA GLY A 127 5.75 6.39 -8.35
C GLY A 127 4.95 7.60 -8.85
N GLY A 128 4.11 8.19 -8.01
CA GLY A 128 3.36 9.38 -8.36
C GLY A 128 4.24 10.56 -8.76
N SER A 129 5.35 10.79 -8.05
CA SER A 129 6.32 11.84 -8.39
C SER A 129 7.03 11.57 -9.71
N LEU A 130 7.46 10.32 -9.97
CA LEU A 130 8.10 9.91 -11.23
C LEU A 130 7.12 10.01 -12.41
N GLY A 131 5.88 9.52 -12.26
CA GLY A 131 4.85 9.60 -13.28
C GLY A 131 4.53 11.05 -13.66
N CYS A 132 4.37 11.92 -12.66
CA CYS A 132 4.19 13.36 -12.87
C CYS A 132 5.41 14.01 -13.57
N TYR A 133 6.63 13.57 -13.26
CA TYR A 133 7.84 14.06 -13.94
C TYR A 133 7.91 13.61 -15.40
N VAL A 134 7.64 12.34 -15.68
CA VAL A 134 7.60 11.81 -17.06
C VAL A 134 6.50 12.47 -17.86
N GLY A 135 5.29 12.67 -17.28
CA GLY A 135 4.21 13.41 -17.94
C GLY A 135 4.64 14.81 -18.37
N ARG A 136 5.37 15.53 -17.52
CA ARG A 136 5.93 16.86 -17.86
C ARG A 136 6.99 16.79 -18.97
N LEU A 137 7.84 15.76 -18.97
CA LEU A 137 8.86 15.55 -20.00
C LEU A 137 8.21 15.36 -21.40
N PHE A 138 7.07 14.66 -21.44
CA PHE A 138 6.29 14.45 -22.66
C PHE A 138 5.27 15.56 -22.94
N HIS A 139 5.30 16.67 -22.20
CA HIS A 139 4.39 17.82 -22.33
C HIS A 139 2.91 17.41 -22.33
N VAL A 140 2.56 16.45 -21.45
CA VAL A 140 1.20 15.99 -21.28
C VAL A 140 0.37 17.10 -20.62
N ASP A 141 -0.86 17.31 -21.07
CA ASP A 141 -1.75 18.33 -20.52
C ASP A 141 -2.20 18.00 -19.07
N GLU A 142 -2.84 18.95 -18.40
CA GLU A 142 -3.22 18.81 -16.99
C GLU A 142 -4.22 17.66 -16.75
N LYS A 143 -5.09 17.37 -17.73
CA LYS A 143 -6.06 16.27 -17.60
C LYS A 143 -5.39 14.91 -17.73
N ASP A 144 -4.50 14.79 -18.69
CA ASP A 144 -3.72 13.60 -18.98
C ASP A 144 -2.62 13.37 -17.93
N MET A 145 -2.19 14.41 -17.20
CA MET A 145 -1.19 14.29 -16.12
C MET A 145 -1.62 13.32 -15.02
N ARG A 146 -2.92 13.21 -14.78
CA ARG A 146 -3.50 12.23 -13.84
C ARG A 146 -3.16 10.80 -14.26
N ILE A 147 -3.30 10.49 -15.55
CA ILE A 147 -2.97 9.18 -16.10
C ILE A 147 -1.48 8.87 -15.94
N ALA A 148 -0.61 9.83 -16.25
CA ALA A 148 0.84 9.66 -16.09
C ALA A 148 1.24 9.42 -14.62
N THR A 149 0.59 10.11 -13.68
CA THR A 149 0.81 9.92 -12.23
C THR A 149 0.38 8.52 -11.78
N LEU A 150 -0.78 8.05 -12.23
CA LEU A 150 -1.29 6.70 -11.96
C LEU A 150 -0.37 5.61 -12.55
N CYS A 151 0.15 5.81 -13.77
CA CYS A 151 1.15 4.92 -14.38
C CYS A 151 2.41 4.79 -13.49
N GLY A 152 2.90 5.90 -12.95
CA GLY A 152 4.05 5.86 -12.04
C GLY A 152 3.75 5.12 -10.74
N MET A 153 2.58 5.37 -10.14
CA MET A 153 2.15 4.66 -8.92
C MET A 153 2.06 3.15 -9.17
N SER A 154 1.42 2.71 -10.25
CA SER A 154 1.31 1.30 -10.60
C SER A 154 2.65 0.66 -10.91
N ALA A 155 3.55 1.36 -11.61
CA ALA A 155 4.89 0.86 -11.94
C ALA A 155 5.74 0.56 -10.71
N VAL A 156 5.90 1.53 -9.79
CA VAL A 156 6.73 1.34 -8.61
C VAL A 156 6.12 0.31 -7.65
N PHE A 157 4.80 0.29 -7.48
CA PHE A 157 4.13 -0.73 -6.68
C PHE A 157 4.35 -2.14 -7.25
N SER A 158 4.21 -2.31 -8.58
CA SER A 158 4.46 -3.56 -9.28
C SER A 158 5.90 -4.05 -9.10
N ALA A 159 6.88 -3.16 -9.21
CA ALA A 159 8.29 -3.50 -9.01
C ALA A 159 8.61 -3.97 -7.58
N LEU A 160 7.85 -3.51 -6.57
CA LEU A 160 8.07 -3.90 -5.18
C LEU A 160 7.49 -5.27 -4.82
N PHE A 161 6.31 -5.60 -5.35
CA PHE A 161 5.56 -6.79 -4.96
C PHE A 161 5.57 -7.89 -6.00
N GLY A 162 5.85 -7.55 -7.27
CA GLY A 162 5.67 -8.49 -8.36
C GLY A 162 4.20 -8.79 -8.68
N THR A 163 3.28 -7.86 -8.35
CA THR A 163 1.82 -7.99 -8.53
C THR A 163 1.30 -6.93 -9.49
N PRO A 164 1.49 -7.07 -10.82
CA PRO A 164 1.22 -6.03 -11.79
C PRO A 164 -0.27 -5.69 -11.96
N LEU A 165 -1.16 -6.69 -11.85
CA LEU A 165 -2.60 -6.44 -11.97
C LEU A 165 -3.12 -5.73 -10.73
N THR A 166 -2.73 -6.19 -9.55
CA THR A 166 -3.06 -5.49 -8.30
C THR A 166 -2.54 -4.06 -8.31
N ALA A 167 -1.29 -3.85 -8.70
CA ALA A 167 -0.68 -2.52 -8.76
C ALA A 167 -1.47 -1.57 -9.66
N THR A 168 -1.92 -2.06 -10.82
CA THR A 168 -2.76 -1.32 -11.75
C THR A 168 -4.09 -0.94 -11.12
N ILE A 169 -4.84 -1.93 -10.65
CA ILE A 169 -6.19 -1.70 -10.13
C ILE A 169 -6.15 -0.89 -8.83
N PHE A 170 -5.17 -1.14 -7.97
CA PHE A 170 -4.97 -0.37 -6.74
C PHE A 170 -4.71 1.11 -7.03
N ALA A 171 -3.84 1.43 -7.98
CA ALA A 171 -3.59 2.82 -8.37
C ALA A 171 -4.86 3.53 -8.86
N LEU A 172 -5.75 2.82 -9.57
CA LEU A 172 -7.00 3.37 -10.08
C LEU A 172 -8.09 3.49 -9.00
N GLU A 173 -8.14 2.55 -8.07
CA GLU A 173 -9.20 2.42 -7.08
C GLU A 173 -8.93 3.27 -5.81
N VAL A 174 -7.66 3.43 -5.41
CA VAL A 174 -7.28 4.13 -4.18
C VAL A 174 -7.59 5.62 -4.20
N ILE A 175 -7.74 6.22 -5.37
CA ILE A 175 -8.00 7.65 -5.52
C ILE A 175 -9.44 8.00 -5.16
N SER A 176 -10.41 7.22 -5.67
CA SER A 176 -11.82 7.50 -5.48
C SER A 176 -12.64 6.22 -5.43
N VAL A 177 -13.35 6.03 -4.35
CA VAL A 177 -14.29 4.90 -4.17
C VAL A 177 -15.56 5.17 -4.97
N GLY A 178 -15.93 4.23 -5.83
CA GLY A 178 -17.15 4.30 -6.65
C GLY A 178 -16.97 4.93 -8.04
N VAL A 179 -15.77 5.40 -8.39
CA VAL A 179 -15.44 5.87 -9.75
C VAL A 179 -14.10 5.30 -10.17
N PHE A 180 -14.04 4.79 -11.38
CA PHE A 180 -12.87 4.14 -11.95
C PHE A 180 -12.41 4.86 -13.21
N TYR A 181 -11.15 5.25 -13.27
CA TYR A 181 -10.57 5.96 -14.42
C TYR A 181 -10.15 4.96 -15.52
N TYR A 182 -11.13 4.43 -16.29
CA TYR A 182 -10.89 3.43 -17.33
C TYR A 182 -9.88 3.85 -18.40
N SER A 183 -9.78 5.16 -18.69
CA SER A 183 -8.77 5.69 -19.62
C SER A 183 -7.32 5.41 -19.19
N ALA A 184 -7.08 5.27 -17.88
CA ALA A 184 -5.77 4.95 -17.33
C ALA A 184 -5.50 3.45 -17.26
N LEU A 185 -6.48 2.58 -17.49
CA LEU A 185 -6.34 1.14 -17.28
C LEU A 185 -5.19 0.55 -18.13
N VAL A 186 -5.25 0.73 -19.45
CA VAL A 186 -4.20 0.19 -20.34
C VAL A 186 -2.84 0.82 -20.10
N PRO A 187 -2.70 2.15 -19.98
CA PRO A 187 -1.42 2.77 -19.61
C PRO A 187 -0.84 2.23 -18.30
N CYS A 188 -1.65 2.05 -17.25
CA CYS A 188 -1.19 1.51 -15.98
C CYS A 188 -0.76 0.04 -16.07
N ILE A 189 -1.47 -0.80 -16.84
CA ILE A 189 -1.08 -2.19 -17.11
C ILE A 189 0.29 -2.23 -17.81
N VAL A 190 0.47 -1.43 -18.86
CA VAL A 190 1.75 -1.39 -19.58
C VAL A 190 2.89 -0.93 -18.68
N ALA A 191 2.66 0.12 -17.87
CA ALA A 191 3.66 0.62 -16.95
C ALA A 191 4.02 -0.41 -15.85
N SER A 192 3.02 -1.10 -15.30
CA SER A 192 3.23 -2.12 -14.26
C SER A 192 3.95 -3.36 -14.80
N LEU A 193 3.62 -3.81 -16.01
CA LEU A 193 4.30 -4.96 -16.66
C LEU A 193 5.74 -4.61 -17.05
N ALA A 194 5.98 -3.41 -17.58
CA ALA A 194 7.34 -2.96 -17.89
C ALA A 194 8.19 -2.88 -16.60
N ALA A 195 7.62 -2.38 -15.50
CA ALA A 195 8.30 -2.33 -14.22
C ALA A 195 8.58 -3.72 -13.63
N LEU A 196 7.64 -4.66 -13.75
CA LEU A 196 7.82 -6.06 -13.37
C LEU A 196 8.95 -6.73 -14.15
N ALA A 197 8.99 -6.52 -15.47
CA ALA A 197 10.06 -7.07 -16.31
C ALA A 197 11.46 -6.61 -15.84
N ILE A 198 11.58 -5.34 -15.45
CA ILE A 198 12.81 -4.80 -14.90
C ILE A 198 13.09 -5.40 -13.51
N ALA A 199 12.11 -5.48 -12.62
CA ALA A 199 12.29 -6.08 -11.29
C ALA A 199 12.77 -7.54 -11.40
N ASN A 200 12.20 -8.32 -12.31
CA ASN A 200 12.64 -9.68 -12.61
C ASN A 200 14.09 -9.74 -13.12
N ALA A 201 14.51 -8.78 -13.95
CA ALA A 201 15.90 -8.68 -14.42
C ALA A 201 16.89 -8.37 -13.27
N PHE A 202 16.44 -7.72 -12.20
CA PHE A 202 17.21 -7.53 -10.95
C PHE A 202 17.10 -8.72 -9.99
N GLY A 203 16.45 -9.83 -10.38
CA GLY A 203 16.29 -11.02 -9.56
C GLY A 203 15.28 -10.87 -8.42
N ILE A 204 14.38 -9.87 -8.48
CA ILE A 204 13.32 -9.68 -7.49
C ILE A 204 12.18 -10.63 -7.84
N ALA A 205 11.97 -11.65 -7.01
CA ALA A 205 10.87 -12.58 -7.17
C ALA A 205 9.53 -11.95 -6.73
N PRO A 206 8.41 -12.27 -7.41
CA PRO A 206 7.08 -11.90 -6.94
C PRO A 206 6.81 -12.43 -5.54
N THR A 207 6.10 -11.63 -4.74
CA THR A 207 5.64 -12.05 -3.42
C THR A 207 4.51 -13.07 -3.60
N GLN A 208 4.69 -14.29 -3.11
CA GLN A 208 3.69 -15.36 -3.16
C GLN A 208 3.75 -16.16 -1.86
N PHE A 209 2.62 -16.67 -1.42
CA PHE A 209 2.49 -17.51 -0.24
C PHE A 209 1.68 -18.76 -0.57
N THR A 210 1.96 -19.83 0.15
CA THR A 210 1.22 -21.08 0.04
C THR A 210 0.55 -21.41 1.38
N PHE A 211 -0.64 -22.00 1.34
CA PHE A 211 -1.32 -22.50 2.53
C PHE A 211 -1.97 -23.85 2.26
N ALA A 212 -2.09 -24.66 3.29
CA ALA A 212 -2.76 -25.95 3.20
C ALA A 212 -4.29 -25.76 3.20
N PHE A 213 -4.97 -26.33 2.18
CA PHE A 213 -6.42 -26.33 2.07
C PHE A 213 -6.88 -27.69 1.55
N ALA A 214 -7.04 -28.67 2.47
CA ALA A 214 -7.36 -30.05 2.07
C ALA A 214 -8.85 -30.26 1.75
N ALA A 215 -9.76 -29.72 2.56
CA ALA A 215 -11.21 -29.82 2.35
C ALA A 215 -11.93 -28.61 2.96
N ALA A 216 -13.02 -28.19 2.33
CA ALA A 216 -13.84 -27.11 2.84
C ALA A 216 -14.67 -27.60 4.05
N PRO A 217 -14.53 -26.98 5.24
CA PRO A 217 -15.39 -27.29 6.38
C PRO A 217 -16.86 -26.99 6.08
N LYS A 218 -17.77 -27.65 6.80
CA LYS A 218 -19.21 -27.33 6.71
C LYS A 218 -19.43 -25.85 7.04
N LEU A 219 -20.32 -25.18 6.30
CA LEU A 219 -20.66 -23.78 6.49
C LEU A 219 -19.46 -22.81 6.32
N LEU A 220 -18.44 -23.18 5.55
CA LEU A 220 -17.24 -22.35 5.36
C LEU A 220 -17.57 -20.92 4.94
N LEU A 221 -18.51 -20.71 4.01
CA LEU A 221 -18.92 -19.37 3.58
C LEU A 221 -19.39 -18.49 4.75
N LEU A 222 -20.19 -19.05 5.67
CA LEU A 222 -20.65 -18.31 6.85
C LEU A 222 -19.50 -17.99 7.81
N ARG A 223 -18.58 -18.95 8.01
CA ARG A 223 -17.38 -18.74 8.84
C ARG A 223 -16.47 -17.67 8.24
N VAL A 224 -16.27 -17.68 6.92
CA VAL A 224 -15.50 -16.66 6.21
C VAL A 224 -16.17 -15.27 6.33
N ALA A 225 -17.49 -15.18 6.22
CA ALA A 225 -18.21 -13.93 6.42
C ALA A 225 -18.05 -13.41 7.86
N ALA A 226 -18.08 -14.29 8.86
CA ALA A 226 -17.85 -13.93 10.27
C ALA A 226 -16.41 -13.45 10.49
N LEU A 227 -15.41 -14.15 9.93
CA LEU A 227 -14.01 -13.71 9.96
C LEU A 227 -13.84 -12.32 9.33
N ALA A 228 -14.41 -12.12 8.14
CA ALA A 228 -14.32 -10.85 7.42
C ALA A 228 -14.98 -9.70 8.20
N ALA A 229 -16.09 -9.96 8.91
CA ALA A 229 -16.74 -8.97 9.77
C ALA A 229 -15.81 -8.52 10.91
N VAL A 230 -15.11 -9.45 11.57
CA VAL A 230 -14.15 -9.10 12.63
C VAL A 230 -12.94 -8.36 12.03
N CYS A 231 -12.42 -8.80 10.89
CA CYS A 231 -11.33 -8.13 10.18
C CYS A 231 -11.71 -6.70 9.75
N SER A 232 -12.98 -6.46 9.39
CA SER A 232 -13.44 -5.09 9.07
C SER A 232 -13.41 -4.18 10.29
N LEU A 233 -13.80 -4.66 11.48
CA LEU A 233 -13.67 -3.90 12.71
C LEU A 233 -12.20 -3.59 13.04
N MET A 234 -11.30 -4.56 12.78
CA MET A 234 -9.87 -4.35 12.94
C MET A 234 -9.33 -3.30 11.95
N SER A 235 -9.81 -3.26 10.71
CA SER A 235 -9.42 -2.22 9.74
C SER A 235 -9.87 -0.83 10.18
N ILE A 236 -11.06 -0.70 10.76
CA ILE A 236 -11.54 0.56 11.37
C ILE A 236 -10.63 0.97 12.52
N LEU A 237 -10.36 0.02 13.45
CA LEU A 237 -9.48 0.27 14.59
C LEU A 237 -8.10 0.72 14.14
N PHE A 238 -7.55 0.09 13.09
CA PHE A 238 -6.27 0.48 12.50
C PHE A 238 -6.30 1.93 12.00
N CYS A 239 -7.27 2.30 11.16
CA CYS A 239 -7.39 3.66 10.61
C CYS A 239 -7.55 4.70 11.73
N VAL A 240 -8.46 4.46 12.69
CA VAL A 240 -8.70 5.36 13.82
C VAL A 240 -7.44 5.53 14.68
N THR A 241 -6.73 4.43 14.95
CA THR A 241 -5.49 4.47 15.74
C THR A 241 -4.39 5.22 15.01
N MET A 242 -4.20 5.00 13.72
CA MET A 242 -3.19 5.70 12.91
C MET A 242 -3.44 7.22 12.92
N HIS A 243 -4.64 7.66 12.56
CA HIS A 243 -5.00 9.07 12.55
C HIS A 243 -5.03 9.70 13.96
N GLY A 244 -5.51 8.93 14.96
CA GLY A 244 -5.54 9.37 16.35
C GLY A 244 -4.14 9.60 16.92
N THR A 245 -3.22 8.68 16.65
CA THR A 245 -1.82 8.77 17.10
C THR A 245 -1.10 9.93 16.43
N GLU A 246 -1.28 10.13 15.12
CA GLU A 246 -0.71 11.28 14.41
C GLU A 246 -1.20 12.62 15.01
N ARG A 247 -2.51 12.74 15.25
CA ARG A 247 -3.09 13.92 15.90
C ARG A 247 -2.58 14.12 17.33
N LEU A 248 -2.46 13.04 18.10
CA LEU A 248 -1.94 13.09 19.47
C LEU A 248 -0.51 13.59 19.50
N PHE A 249 0.36 13.00 18.68
CA PHE A 249 1.77 13.42 18.63
C PHE A 249 1.92 14.86 18.13
N SER A 250 1.20 15.26 17.07
CA SER A 250 1.28 16.61 16.52
C SER A 250 0.77 17.68 17.48
N SER A 251 -0.28 17.37 18.26
CA SER A 251 -0.86 18.31 19.25
C SER A 251 -0.03 18.42 20.52
N ARG A 252 0.55 17.30 21.00
CA ARG A 252 1.32 17.30 22.26
C ARG A 252 2.78 17.65 22.06
N ILE A 253 3.35 17.36 20.92
CA ILE A 253 4.75 17.63 20.57
C ILE A 253 4.81 18.31 19.20
N PRO A 254 4.55 19.64 19.13
CA PRO A 254 4.54 20.39 17.86
C PRO A 254 5.91 20.41 17.17
N ASN A 255 6.99 20.34 17.94
CA ASN A 255 8.35 20.30 17.39
C ASN A 255 8.61 18.94 16.73
N THR A 256 8.75 18.92 15.40
CA THR A 256 8.97 17.70 14.61
C THR A 256 10.21 16.91 15.06
N TRP A 257 11.28 17.58 15.46
CA TRP A 257 12.52 16.92 15.90
C TRP A 257 12.32 16.15 17.20
N LEU A 258 11.69 16.80 18.18
CA LEU A 258 11.38 16.16 19.47
C LEU A 258 10.34 15.05 19.28
N ARG A 259 9.35 15.26 18.43
CA ARG A 259 8.28 14.31 18.17
C ARG A 259 8.81 13.00 17.60
N ILE A 260 9.66 13.07 16.55
CA ILE A 260 10.21 11.87 15.93
C ILE A 260 11.21 11.16 16.83
N ALA A 261 12.03 11.91 17.59
CA ALA A 261 12.94 11.31 18.57
C ALA A 261 12.20 10.62 19.71
N ALA A 262 11.14 11.24 20.25
CA ALA A 262 10.29 10.64 21.27
C ALA A 262 9.59 9.37 20.76
N GLY A 263 9.06 9.39 19.52
CA GLY A 263 8.48 8.20 18.89
C GLY A 263 9.48 7.06 18.78
N GLY A 264 10.70 7.35 18.34
CA GLY A 264 11.79 6.36 18.31
C GLY A 264 12.09 5.78 19.68
N GLY A 265 12.15 6.62 20.72
CA GLY A 265 12.32 6.18 22.12
C GLY A 265 11.19 5.27 22.60
N ILE A 266 9.93 5.62 22.26
CA ILE A 266 8.76 4.79 22.62
C ILE A 266 8.83 3.43 21.91
N VAL A 267 9.20 3.36 20.63
CA VAL A 267 9.36 2.09 19.93
C VAL A 267 10.43 1.22 20.56
N ILE A 268 11.54 1.80 21.03
CA ILE A 268 12.57 1.05 21.78
C ILE A 268 11.98 0.47 23.06
N VAL A 269 11.27 1.28 23.86
CA VAL A 269 10.63 0.80 25.09
C VAL A 269 9.63 -0.33 24.81
N LEU A 270 8.80 -0.18 23.77
CA LEU A 270 7.87 -1.23 23.36
C LEU A 270 8.60 -2.52 22.94
N SER A 271 9.72 -2.41 22.21
CA SER A 271 10.52 -3.58 21.80
C SER A 271 11.12 -4.31 22.99
N LEU A 272 11.55 -3.57 24.04
CA LEU A 272 12.05 -4.15 25.28
C LEU A 272 10.93 -4.83 26.09
N LEU A 273 9.75 -4.23 26.16
CA LEU A 273 8.60 -4.78 26.88
C LEU A 273 8.13 -6.11 26.27
N VAL A 274 8.11 -6.20 24.95
CA VAL A 274 7.66 -7.42 24.25
C VAL A 274 8.77 -8.47 24.15
N GLY A 275 10.04 -8.07 24.20
CA GLY A 275 11.19 -8.98 24.18
C GLY A 275 11.45 -9.67 22.83
N THR A 276 10.80 -9.23 21.74
CA THR A 276 11.02 -9.72 20.38
C THR A 276 11.14 -8.59 19.36
N GLY A 277 11.86 -8.85 18.27
CA GLY A 277 11.96 -7.94 17.12
C GLY A 277 10.89 -8.13 16.05
N ASP A 278 9.93 -9.01 16.24
CA ASP A 278 8.91 -9.41 15.25
C ASP A 278 8.02 -8.24 14.78
N TYR A 279 7.85 -7.22 15.61
CA TYR A 279 7.02 -6.05 15.33
C TYR A 279 7.78 -4.88 14.71
N ASN A 280 9.11 -4.94 14.69
CA ASN A 280 9.97 -3.96 14.04
C ASN A 280 10.04 -4.18 12.52
N GLY A 281 10.21 -3.10 11.74
CA GLY A 281 10.24 -3.17 10.28
C GLY A 281 8.91 -3.62 9.67
N ALA A 282 8.97 -4.28 8.52
CA ALA A 282 7.79 -4.75 7.79
C ALA A 282 7.11 -5.97 8.46
N GLY A 283 7.89 -6.92 8.99
CA GLY A 283 7.38 -8.13 9.64
C GLY A 283 6.94 -9.22 8.64
N MET A 284 7.58 -9.30 7.47
CA MET A 284 7.23 -10.28 6.43
C MET A 284 7.37 -11.72 6.92
N ASP A 285 8.38 -12.02 7.75
CA ASP A 285 8.61 -13.36 8.29
C ASP A 285 7.44 -13.84 9.16
N VAL A 286 6.80 -12.94 9.90
CA VAL A 286 5.63 -13.27 10.72
C VAL A 286 4.40 -13.50 9.84
N ILE A 287 4.25 -12.71 8.76
CA ILE A 287 3.17 -12.92 7.77
C ILE A 287 3.34 -14.30 7.14
N THR A 288 4.55 -14.65 6.72
CA THR A 288 4.85 -15.97 6.11
C THR A 288 4.52 -17.10 7.08
N ARG A 289 5.00 -17.03 8.33
CA ARG A 289 4.68 -18.04 9.37
C ARG A 289 3.17 -18.18 9.61
N ALA A 290 2.45 -17.05 9.65
CA ALA A 290 1.00 -17.09 9.86
C ALA A 290 0.25 -17.77 8.72
N ILE A 291 0.71 -17.61 7.48
CA ILE A 291 0.05 -18.14 6.29
C ILE A 291 0.52 -19.58 5.99
N GLU A 292 1.83 -19.82 5.96
CA GLU A 292 2.39 -21.10 5.52
C GLU A 292 2.40 -22.14 6.62
N ASP A 293 2.78 -21.75 7.85
CA ASP A 293 2.82 -22.64 9.01
C ASP A 293 1.51 -22.63 9.81
N GLY A 294 0.62 -21.66 9.55
CA GLY A 294 -0.63 -21.49 10.28
C GLY A 294 -0.41 -21.11 11.76
N GLN A 295 0.67 -20.40 12.08
CA GLN A 295 1.08 -20.05 13.44
C GLN A 295 1.28 -18.56 13.61
N ALA A 296 0.63 -17.98 14.62
CA ALA A 296 0.81 -16.60 15.02
C ALA A 296 0.65 -16.45 16.54
N ALA A 297 1.40 -15.52 17.14
CA ALA A 297 1.17 -15.16 18.54
C ALA A 297 -0.22 -14.50 18.68
N PRO A 298 -0.99 -14.85 19.74
CA PRO A 298 -2.38 -14.41 19.88
C PRO A 298 -2.58 -12.90 19.92
N ASP A 299 -1.58 -12.15 20.33
CA ASP A 299 -1.57 -10.70 20.51
C ASP A 299 -0.75 -9.95 19.43
N ALA A 300 -0.20 -10.68 18.44
CA ALA A 300 0.70 -10.12 17.44
C ALA A 300 0.05 -8.95 16.64
N PHE A 301 -1.22 -9.08 16.27
CA PHE A 301 -1.95 -8.04 15.56
C PHE A 301 -2.05 -6.73 16.36
N PHE A 302 -2.21 -6.83 17.69
CA PHE A 302 -2.31 -5.67 18.57
C PHE A 302 -0.95 -4.96 18.71
N TRP A 303 0.13 -5.70 18.96
CA TRP A 303 1.47 -5.11 19.05
C TRP A 303 1.88 -4.45 17.74
N LYS A 304 1.63 -5.10 16.61
CA LYS A 304 1.94 -4.51 15.31
C LYS A 304 1.20 -3.20 15.06
N LEU A 305 -0.09 -3.16 15.42
CA LEU A 305 -0.88 -1.93 15.36
C LEU A 305 -0.23 -0.81 16.16
N LEU A 306 0.14 -1.08 17.41
CA LEU A 306 0.72 -0.09 18.31
C LEU A 306 2.09 0.41 17.84
N PHE A 307 2.99 -0.52 17.46
CA PHE A 307 4.32 -0.19 16.94
C PHE A 307 4.24 0.68 15.68
N THR A 308 3.35 0.32 14.75
CA THR A 308 3.18 1.07 13.50
C THR A 308 2.58 2.44 13.77
N ALA A 309 1.55 2.53 14.60
CA ALA A 309 0.90 3.79 14.93
C ALA A 309 1.89 4.77 15.59
N VAL A 310 2.72 4.30 16.53
CA VAL A 310 3.76 5.13 17.15
C VAL A 310 4.82 5.53 16.13
N THR A 311 5.29 4.61 15.31
CA THR A 311 6.34 4.89 14.30
C THR A 311 5.87 5.94 13.31
N ILE A 312 4.77 5.69 12.61
CA ILE A 312 4.28 6.59 11.55
C ILE A 312 3.71 7.87 12.16
N GLY A 313 2.90 7.76 13.21
CA GLY A 313 2.26 8.91 13.86
C GLY A 313 3.26 9.89 14.48
N SER A 314 4.45 9.46 14.88
CA SER A 314 5.50 10.36 15.35
C SER A 314 6.29 11.06 14.24
N GLY A 315 6.15 10.60 12.97
CA GLY A 315 6.74 11.28 11.80
C GLY A 315 7.78 10.47 11.05
N PHE A 316 8.10 9.24 11.45
CA PHE A 316 8.89 8.33 10.62
C PHE A 316 8.22 8.10 9.28
N LYS A 317 8.99 7.71 8.28
CA LYS A 317 8.52 7.53 6.91
C LYS A 317 8.53 6.06 6.53
N GLY A 318 7.47 5.65 5.84
CA GLY A 318 7.24 4.28 5.40
C GLY A 318 5.84 4.13 4.86
N GLY A 319 5.35 2.89 4.75
CA GLY A 319 4.00 2.57 4.31
C GLY A 319 3.18 1.91 5.41
N GLU A 320 1.88 2.02 5.31
CA GLU A 320 0.91 1.42 6.24
C GLU A 320 0.33 0.10 5.70
N VAL A 321 0.51 -0.21 4.42
CA VAL A 321 -0.13 -1.37 3.75
C VAL A 321 0.40 -2.71 4.29
N VAL A 322 1.73 -2.94 4.33
CA VAL A 322 2.24 -4.20 4.90
C VAL A 322 1.89 -4.38 6.37
N PRO A 323 1.89 -3.35 7.22
CA PRO A 323 1.29 -3.46 8.56
C PRO A 323 -0.16 -3.95 8.56
N THR A 324 -1.02 -3.56 7.58
CA THR A 324 -2.38 -4.13 7.48
C THR A 324 -2.34 -5.61 7.12
N PHE A 325 -1.40 -6.03 6.26
CA PHE A 325 -1.19 -7.45 5.92
C PHE A 325 -0.81 -8.26 7.16
N PHE A 326 0.15 -7.75 7.93
CA PHE A 326 0.60 -8.39 9.18
C PHE A 326 -0.56 -8.55 10.17
N ILE A 327 -1.27 -7.45 10.45
CA ILE A 327 -2.40 -7.43 11.38
C ILE A 327 -3.49 -8.39 10.90
N GLY A 328 -3.81 -8.34 9.61
CA GLY A 328 -4.82 -9.21 9.02
C GLY A 328 -4.42 -10.69 9.06
N ALA A 329 -3.18 -11.01 8.69
CA ALA A 329 -2.69 -12.39 8.69
C ALA A 329 -2.66 -12.98 10.10
N THR A 330 -2.11 -12.26 11.07
CA THR A 330 -2.01 -12.76 12.45
C THR A 330 -3.37 -12.85 13.13
N LEU A 331 -4.25 -11.87 12.98
CA LEU A 331 -5.63 -11.92 13.47
C LEU A 331 -6.41 -13.06 12.79
N GLY A 332 -6.30 -13.18 11.47
CA GLY A 332 -6.94 -14.23 10.69
C GLY A 332 -6.49 -15.63 11.13
N CYS A 333 -5.19 -15.83 11.37
CA CYS A 333 -4.63 -17.07 11.88
C CYS A 333 -5.26 -17.47 13.23
N VAL A 334 -5.30 -16.54 14.18
CA VAL A 334 -5.88 -16.77 15.53
C VAL A 334 -7.38 -17.08 15.44
N LEU A 335 -8.13 -16.27 14.71
CA LEU A 335 -9.58 -16.46 14.54
C LEU A 335 -9.91 -17.74 13.75
N GLY A 336 -9.03 -18.14 12.82
CA GLY A 336 -9.18 -19.38 12.05
C GLY A 336 -9.32 -20.59 12.96
N GLY A 337 -8.44 -20.70 13.96
CA GLY A 337 -8.52 -21.78 14.97
C GLY A 337 -9.84 -21.78 15.73
N LEU A 338 -10.35 -20.61 16.11
CA LEU A 338 -11.63 -20.46 16.83
C LEU A 338 -12.85 -20.76 15.95
N LEU A 339 -12.80 -20.36 14.68
CA LEU A 339 -13.90 -20.54 13.73
C LEU A 339 -13.85 -21.92 13.03
N GLY A 340 -12.83 -22.73 13.28
CA GLY A 340 -12.62 -24.02 12.60
C GLY A 340 -12.39 -23.84 11.09
N ILE A 341 -11.68 -22.79 10.70
CA ILE A 341 -11.12 -22.56 9.36
C ILE A 341 -9.64 -22.98 9.42
N PRO A 342 -9.06 -23.62 8.39
CA PRO A 342 -7.62 -23.87 8.36
C PRO A 342 -6.84 -22.56 8.61
N THR A 343 -5.96 -22.56 9.61
CA THR A 343 -5.36 -21.33 10.15
C THR A 343 -4.58 -20.53 9.11
N GLY A 344 -3.81 -21.20 8.25
CA GLY A 344 -3.09 -20.55 7.18
C GLY A 344 -4.02 -19.90 6.14
N PHE A 345 -5.11 -20.60 5.77
CA PHE A 345 -6.12 -20.01 4.87
C PHE A 345 -6.85 -18.84 5.53
N ALA A 346 -7.18 -18.95 6.82
CA ALA A 346 -7.77 -17.84 7.56
C ALA A 346 -6.82 -16.64 7.69
N ALA A 347 -5.52 -16.88 7.82
CA ALA A 347 -4.49 -15.83 7.78
C ALA A 347 -4.46 -15.12 6.42
N ALA A 348 -4.51 -15.87 5.31
CA ALA A 348 -4.59 -15.31 3.97
C ALA A 348 -5.88 -14.48 3.76
N LEU A 349 -7.03 -14.96 4.22
CA LEU A 349 -8.30 -14.21 4.20
C LEU A 349 -8.20 -12.93 5.05
N GLY A 350 -7.66 -13.02 6.25
CA GLY A 350 -7.49 -11.88 7.16
C GLY A 350 -6.60 -10.79 6.57
N LEU A 351 -5.49 -11.20 5.91
CA LEU A 351 -4.57 -10.28 5.21
C LEU A 351 -5.34 -9.40 4.22
N VAL A 352 -6.09 -10.01 3.29
CA VAL A 352 -6.83 -9.24 2.27
C VAL A 352 -8.01 -8.47 2.84
N CYS A 353 -8.69 -8.99 3.89
CA CYS A 353 -9.82 -8.32 4.52
C CYS A 353 -9.42 -7.03 5.22
N VAL A 354 -8.37 -7.06 6.06
CA VAL A 354 -7.92 -5.87 6.78
C VAL A 354 -7.37 -4.83 5.81
N PHE A 355 -6.62 -5.26 4.79
CA PHE A 355 -6.18 -4.38 3.71
C PHE A 355 -7.36 -3.76 2.99
N CYS A 356 -8.31 -4.57 2.50
CA CYS A 356 -9.49 -4.12 1.78
C CYS A 356 -10.27 -3.05 2.56
N GLY A 357 -10.53 -3.30 3.85
CA GLY A 357 -11.25 -2.37 4.70
C GLY A 357 -10.48 -1.08 4.99
N ALA A 358 -9.15 -1.17 5.13
CA ALA A 358 -8.30 -0.02 5.45
C ALA A 358 -8.07 0.92 4.25
N VAL A 359 -7.97 0.37 3.03
CA VAL A 359 -7.70 1.19 1.83
C VAL A 359 -8.93 1.42 0.96
N ASN A 360 -10.05 0.80 1.25
CA ASN A 360 -11.31 0.89 0.50
C ASN A 360 -11.18 0.44 -0.97
N CYS A 361 -10.39 -0.58 -1.25
CA CYS A 361 -10.09 -1.08 -2.60
C CYS A 361 -10.51 -2.56 -2.76
N PRO A 362 -11.81 -2.87 -2.87
CA PRO A 362 -12.28 -4.27 -2.92
C PRO A 362 -11.81 -5.02 -4.15
N ILE A 363 -11.81 -4.40 -5.33
CA ILE A 363 -11.41 -5.06 -6.58
C ILE A 363 -9.91 -5.36 -6.55
N ALA A 364 -9.09 -4.37 -6.15
CA ALA A 364 -7.66 -4.57 -5.99
C ALA A 364 -7.34 -5.67 -4.97
N SER A 365 -8.10 -5.77 -3.88
CA SER A 365 -7.90 -6.79 -2.84
C SER A 365 -8.23 -8.21 -3.35
N VAL A 366 -9.28 -8.36 -4.15
CA VAL A 366 -9.60 -9.65 -4.78
C VAL A 366 -8.52 -10.06 -5.78
N ILE A 367 -8.03 -9.13 -6.60
CA ILE A 367 -6.93 -9.40 -7.55
C ILE A 367 -5.63 -9.70 -6.80
N LEU A 368 -5.35 -8.98 -5.71
CA LEU A 368 -4.21 -9.26 -4.83
C LEU A 368 -4.25 -10.71 -4.31
N SER A 369 -5.42 -11.20 -3.94
CA SER A 369 -5.55 -12.59 -3.48
C SER A 369 -5.16 -13.61 -4.56
N ILE A 370 -5.46 -13.31 -5.83
CA ILE A 370 -5.06 -14.19 -6.95
C ILE A 370 -3.54 -14.15 -7.15
N GLU A 371 -2.93 -12.98 -7.11
CA GLU A 371 -1.49 -12.82 -7.35
C GLU A 371 -0.64 -13.35 -6.18
N LEU A 372 -1.13 -13.24 -4.92
CA LEU A 372 -0.43 -13.74 -3.74
C LEU A 372 -0.64 -15.23 -3.47
N PHE A 373 -1.85 -15.76 -3.72
CA PHE A 373 -2.28 -17.09 -3.25
C PHE A 373 -2.77 -18.02 -4.37
N GLY A 374 -2.90 -17.50 -5.59
CA GLY A 374 -3.51 -18.22 -6.71
C GLY A 374 -5.04 -18.16 -6.72
N ALA A 375 -5.65 -18.62 -7.82
CA ALA A 375 -7.08 -18.50 -8.07
C ALA A 375 -7.96 -19.59 -7.39
N GLY A 376 -7.36 -20.59 -6.75
CA GLY A 376 -8.08 -21.78 -6.28
C GLY A 376 -9.21 -21.50 -5.28
N GLN A 377 -9.11 -20.46 -4.48
CA GLN A 377 -10.06 -20.12 -3.42
C GLN A 377 -10.73 -18.75 -3.64
N LEU A 378 -10.77 -18.27 -4.88
CA LEU A 378 -11.22 -16.92 -5.27
C LEU A 378 -12.60 -16.56 -4.70
N VAL A 379 -13.55 -17.50 -4.70
CA VAL A 379 -14.93 -17.24 -4.22
C VAL A 379 -14.94 -16.81 -2.75
N TYR A 380 -14.11 -17.42 -1.92
CA TYR A 380 -14.00 -17.08 -0.49
C TYR A 380 -13.32 -15.73 -0.29
N PHE A 381 -12.28 -15.44 -1.05
CA PHE A 381 -11.62 -14.13 -1.02
C PHE A 381 -12.56 -13.01 -1.50
N ALA A 382 -13.32 -13.23 -2.57
CA ALA A 382 -14.28 -12.26 -3.07
C ALA A 382 -15.39 -11.97 -2.05
N LEU A 383 -15.96 -13.00 -1.43
CA LEU A 383 -16.93 -12.83 -0.34
C LEU A 383 -16.32 -12.04 0.83
N ALA A 384 -15.13 -12.43 1.26
CA ALA A 384 -14.46 -11.82 2.39
C ALA A 384 -14.14 -10.34 2.14
N CYS A 385 -13.61 -10.00 0.97
CA CYS A 385 -13.37 -8.61 0.56
C CYS A 385 -14.66 -7.81 0.48
N GLY A 386 -15.74 -8.37 -0.08
CA GLY A 386 -17.05 -7.71 -0.16
C GLY A 386 -17.62 -7.39 1.22
N VAL A 387 -17.58 -8.34 2.15
CA VAL A 387 -18.03 -8.13 3.54
C VAL A 387 -17.13 -7.10 4.25
N ALA A 388 -15.82 -7.22 4.13
CA ALA A 388 -14.87 -6.30 4.75
C ALA A 388 -15.04 -4.87 4.22
N TYR A 389 -15.21 -4.69 2.92
CA TYR A 389 -15.46 -3.39 2.30
C TYR A 389 -16.76 -2.74 2.80
N MET A 390 -17.86 -3.49 2.85
CA MET A 390 -19.14 -2.95 3.31
C MET A 390 -19.09 -2.55 4.78
N LEU A 391 -18.57 -3.42 5.65
CA LEU A 391 -18.58 -3.23 7.09
C LEU A 391 -17.50 -2.27 7.60
N SER A 392 -16.45 -1.98 6.83
CA SER A 392 -15.44 -0.96 7.18
C SER A 392 -16.01 0.48 7.15
N GLY A 393 -17.24 0.66 6.69
CA GLY A 393 -17.89 1.96 6.64
C GLY A 393 -17.10 2.96 5.79
N TYR A 394 -16.95 4.19 6.26
CA TYR A 394 -16.26 5.26 5.55
C TYR A 394 -14.88 5.58 6.15
N PHE A 395 -14.33 4.67 6.95
CA PHE A 395 -12.97 4.78 7.46
C PHE A 395 -11.96 4.39 6.38
N GLY A 396 -10.79 5.02 6.38
CA GLY A 396 -9.72 4.73 5.43
C GLY A 396 -8.38 5.30 5.88
N LEU A 397 -7.28 4.74 5.37
CA LEU A 397 -5.92 5.20 5.65
C LEU A 397 -5.60 6.56 5.02
N TYR A 398 -6.19 6.83 3.86
CA TYR A 398 -5.90 8.02 3.08
C TYR A 398 -7.04 9.01 3.19
N SER A 399 -6.87 10.07 4.00
CA SER A 399 -7.89 11.09 4.21
C SER A 399 -8.22 11.90 2.95
N SER A 400 -7.33 11.94 1.95
CA SER A 400 -7.58 12.54 0.64
C SER A 400 -8.37 11.65 -0.31
N GLN A 401 -8.59 10.36 0.02
CA GLN A 401 -9.44 9.47 -0.76
C GLN A 401 -10.89 9.95 -0.72
N LYS A 402 -11.50 10.10 -1.89
CA LYS A 402 -12.91 10.48 -2.00
C LYS A 402 -13.80 9.24 -2.06
N ILE A 403 -14.88 9.23 -1.29
CA ILE A 403 -15.94 8.24 -1.38
C ILE A 403 -17.11 8.92 -2.05
N LEU A 404 -17.30 8.63 -3.34
CA LEU A 404 -18.28 9.30 -4.17
C LEU A 404 -19.66 8.67 -4.05
N TYR A 405 -19.73 7.35 -3.90
CA TYR A 405 -20.98 6.61 -3.73
C TYR A 405 -20.98 5.86 -2.40
N SER A 406 -22.14 5.77 -1.79
CA SER A 406 -22.32 5.02 -0.55
C SER A 406 -22.01 3.54 -0.76
N LYS A 407 -21.32 2.92 0.20
CA LYS A 407 -21.03 1.48 0.20
C LYS A 407 -22.26 0.61 0.44
N LEU A 408 -23.34 1.18 1.00
CA LEU A 408 -24.52 0.44 1.44
C LEU A 408 -25.78 0.79 0.63
N ARG A 409 -25.80 1.93 -0.06
CA ARG A 409 -26.97 2.43 -0.79
C ARG A 409 -26.53 3.00 -2.15
N THR A 410 -27.42 3.02 -3.11
CA THR A 410 -27.19 3.65 -4.42
C THR A 410 -27.36 5.18 -4.32
N GLU A 411 -26.50 5.83 -3.53
CA GLU A 411 -26.56 7.25 -3.21
C GLU A 411 -25.20 7.90 -3.45
N PHE A 412 -25.20 9.05 -4.11
CA PHE A 412 -24.02 9.88 -4.29
C PHE A 412 -23.79 10.72 -3.04
N ILE A 413 -22.65 10.55 -2.37
CA ILE A 413 -22.36 11.20 -1.07
C ILE A 413 -21.19 12.16 -1.10
N ASN A 414 -20.18 11.94 -1.95
CA ASN A 414 -18.99 12.77 -2.15
C ASN A 414 -18.35 13.27 -0.85
N ILE A 415 -17.88 12.35 -0.04
CA ILE A 415 -17.20 12.65 1.22
C ILE A 415 -15.75 12.17 1.17
N HIS A 416 -14.90 12.68 2.07
CA HIS A 416 -13.57 12.14 2.29
C HIS A 416 -13.61 10.93 3.23
N ALA A 417 -12.66 10.00 3.06
CA ALA A 417 -12.46 8.91 4.02
C ALA A 417 -12.07 9.49 5.40
N LYS A 418 -12.57 8.83 6.47
CA LYS A 418 -12.40 9.28 7.87
C LYS A 418 -11.15 8.67 8.49
#